data_9ad9e27af427c6dfccd538df3320c835
#
_entry.id   9ad9e27af427c6dfccd538df3320c835
#
_cell.length_a   1.000
_cell.length_b   1.000
_cell.length_c   1.000
_cell.angle_alpha   90.00
_cell.angle_beta   90.00
_cell.angle_gamma   90.00
#
_symmetry.space_group_name_H-M   'P 1'
#
loop_
_entity.id
_entity.type
_entity.pdbx_description
1 polymer ?
#
loop_
_entity_poly.entity_id
_entity_poly.type
_entity_poly.pdbx_seq_one_letter_code
_entity_poly.pdbx_strand_id
1 'polypeptide(L)'
;SWGTLVNTVRNLARQIWIAIEVQDENDRIQKIATLKMLVAFCMATKQYLRAEPITEELAALLTAEQFRKLQSMNHPPLEIAFWIGDYLQQQYDRGLLHIYQLN
;
A
#
# COMPACT_ATOMS: atom_id res chain seq x y z
N SER A 1 -3.91 9.68 15.81
CA SER A 1 -4.17 10.91 15.05
C SER A 1 -3.75 10.73 13.60
N TRP A 2 -4.18 11.64 12.76
CA TRP A 2 -3.81 11.64 11.34
C TRP A 2 -2.29 11.75 11.16
N GLY A 3 -1.64 12.61 11.93
CA GLY A 3 -0.19 12.77 11.87
C GLY A 3 0.56 11.49 12.22
N THR A 4 0.09 10.75 13.21
CA THR A 4 0.66 9.46 13.59
C THR A 4 0.53 8.44 12.47
N LEU A 5 -0.64 8.38 11.83
CA LEU A 5 -0.87 7.48 10.70
C LEU A 5 0.08 7.80 9.53
N VAL A 6 0.19 9.08 9.17
CA VAL A 6 1.06 9.52 8.07
C VAL A 6 2.52 9.18 8.36
N ASN A 7 2.99 9.40 9.59
CA ASN A 7 4.37 9.07 9.97
C ASN A 7 4.62 7.56 9.89
N THR A 8 3.68 6.75 10.38
CA THR A 8 3.80 5.30 10.32
C THR A 8 3.89 4.79 8.87
N VAL A 9 3.02 5.32 8.02
CA VAL A 9 3.00 4.94 6.60
C VAL A 9 4.27 5.39 5.89
N ARG A 10 4.77 6.59 6.20
CA ARG A 10 6.02 7.09 5.63
C ARG A 10 7.21 6.19 6.02
N ASN A 11 7.28 5.77 7.28
CA ASN A 11 8.32 4.86 7.74
C ASN A 11 8.21 3.49 7.05
N LEU A 12 7.01 2.97 6.89
CA LEU A 12 6.80 1.71 6.18
C LEU A 12 7.20 1.83 4.70
N ALA A 13 6.86 2.94 4.05
CA ALA A 13 7.25 3.18 2.67
C ALA A 13 8.78 3.16 2.51
N ARG A 14 9.49 3.81 3.42
CA ARG A 14 10.95 3.82 3.41
C ARG A 14 11.51 2.41 3.62
N GLN A 15 10.95 1.64 4.54
CA GLN A 15 11.38 0.26 4.79
C GLN A 15 11.16 -0.62 3.57
N ILE A 16 10.02 -0.51 2.92
CA ILE A 16 9.73 -1.25 1.69
C ILE A 16 10.76 -0.90 0.61
N TRP A 17 11.04 0.38 0.44
CA TRP A 17 12.00 0.84 -0.57
C TRP A 17 13.39 0.26 -0.32
N ILE A 18 13.82 0.21 0.92
CA ILE A 18 15.16 -0.25 1.31
C ILE A 18 15.23 -1.79 1.36
N ALA A 19 14.21 -2.43 1.95
CA ALA A 19 14.28 -3.84 2.33
C ALA A 19 13.92 -4.81 1.21
N ILE A 20 13.18 -4.39 0.20
CA ILE A 20 12.72 -5.29 -0.85
C ILE A 20 13.62 -5.16 -2.08
N GLU A 21 14.28 -6.27 -2.41
CA GLU A 21 15.14 -6.36 -3.58
C GLU A 21 14.29 -6.40 -4.85
N VAL A 22 14.77 -5.70 -5.88
CA VAL A 22 14.16 -5.66 -7.21
C VAL A 22 15.10 -6.37 -8.18
N GLN A 23 14.62 -7.39 -8.87
CA GLN A 23 15.42 -8.19 -9.80
C GLN A 23 15.20 -7.81 -11.26
N ASP A 24 14.04 -7.24 -11.57
CA ASP A 24 13.69 -6.88 -12.94
C ASP A 24 12.72 -5.69 -12.95
N GLU A 25 12.35 -5.26 -14.14
CA GLU A 25 11.45 -4.11 -14.32
C GLU A 25 10.05 -4.37 -13.74
N ASN A 26 9.56 -5.60 -13.86
CA ASN A 26 8.27 -5.95 -13.28
C ASN A 26 8.30 -5.82 -11.76
N ASP A 27 9.37 -6.26 -11.12
CA ASP A 27 9.54 -6.11 -9.67
C ASP A 27 9.53 -4.63 -9.27
N ARG A 28 10.20 -3.78 -10.07
CA ARG A 28 10.22 -2.35 -9.80
C ARG A 28 8.84 -1.74 -9.90
N ILE A 29 8.08 -2.13 -10.92
CA ILE A 29 6.70 -1.66 -11.12
C ILE A 29 5.83 -2.06 -9.93
N GLN A 30 5.94 -3.30 -9.47
CA GLN A 30 5.15 -3.80 -8.34
C GLN A 30 5.52 -3.09 -7.04
N LYS A 31 6.79 -2.81 -6.82
CA LYS A 31 7.26 -2.08 -5.65
C LYS A 31 6.68 -0.66 -5.62
N ILE A 32 6.74 0.03 -6.75
CA ILE A 32 6.17 1.38 -6.88
C ILE A 32 4.65 1.33 -6.69
N ALA A 33 3.97 0.34 -7.27
CA ALA A 33 2.53 0.17 -7.10
C ALA A 33 2.17 -0.01 -5.62
N THR A 34 2.98 -0.75 -4.87
CA THR A 34 2.77 -0.96 -3.44
C THR A 34 2.96 0.34 -2.65
N LEU A 35 3.95 1.16 -3.02
CA LEU A 35 4.13 2.46 -2.39
C LEU A 35 2.93 3.38 -2.66
N LYS A 36 2.37 3.32 -3.86
CA LYS A 36 1.13 4.04 -4.17
C LYS A 36 -0.05 3.52 -3.35
N MET A 37 -0.12 2.23 -3.10
CA MET A 37 -1.16 1.65 -2.24
C MET A 37 -1.08 2.16 -0.80
N LEU A 38 0.11 2.45 -0.30
CA LEU A 38 0.25 3.06 1.03
C LEU A 38 -0.38 4.44 1.08
N VAL A 39 -0.20 5.24 0.04
CA VAL A 39 -0.86 6.55 -0.06
C VAL A 39 -2.38 6.37 -0.16
N ALA A 40 -2.82 5.43 -0.99
CA ALA A 40 -4.23 5.11 -1.14
C ALA A 40 -4.85 4.66 0.18
N PHE A 41 -4.12 3.90 0.98
CA PHE A 41 -4.55 3.47 2.31
C PHE A 41 -4.84 4.67 3.22
N CYS A 42 -3.96 5.66 3.23
CA CYS A 42 -4.17 6.88 4.02
C CYS A 42 -5.43 7.63 3.57
N MET A 43 -5.60 7.80 2.26
CA MET A 43 -6.75 8.50 1.71
C MET A 43 -8.06 7.76 1.99
N ALA A 44 -8.06 6.44 1.79
CA ALA A 44 -9.22 5.61 2.06
C ALA A 44 -9.60 5.61 3.54
N THR A 45 -8.60 5.60 4.43
CA THR A 45 -8.83 5.68 5.88
C THR A 45 -9.51 6.99 6.25
N LYS A 46 -9.02 8.11 5.71
CA LYS A 46 -9.61 9.41 5.95
C LYS A 46 -11.07 9.46 5.50
N GLN A 47 -11.35 8.95 4.31
CA GLN A 47 -12.71 8.91 3.76
C GLN A 47 -13.60 7.99 4.60
N TYR A 48 -13.10 6.83 4.99
CA TYR A 48 -13.86 5.88 5.79
C TYR A 48 -14.24 6.45 7.15
N LEU A 49 -13.32 7.13 7.82
CA LEU A 49 -13.59 7.75 9.13
C LEU A 49 -14.58 8.90 9.03
N ARG A 50 -14.70 9.52 7.88
CA ARG A 50 -15.69 10.59 7.61
C ARG A 50 -17.01 10.06 7.05
N ALA A 51 -17.13 8.73 6.93
CA ALA A 51 -18.29 8.07 6.29
C ALA A 51 -18.54 8.59 4.87
N GLU A 52 -17.45 8.90 4.15
CA GLU A 52 -17.49 9.34 2.76
C GLU A 52 -17.18 8.17 1.83
N PRO A 53 -17.77 8.12 0.63
CA PRO A 53 -17.39 7.12 -0.35
C PRO A 53 -15.96 7.37 -0.87
N ILE A 54 -15.33 6.34 -1.40
CA ILE A 54 -14.03 6.52 -2.07
C ILE A 54 -14.23 7.36 -3.33
N THR A 55 -13.23 8.21 -3.63
CA THR A 55 -13.31 9.16 -4.73
C THR A 55 -12.38 8.75 -5.87
N GLU A 56 -12.55 9.42 -7.03
CA GLU A 56 -11.72 9.20 -8.21
C GLU A 56 -10.22 9.47 -7.96
N GLU A 57 -9.88 10.21 -6.91
CA GLU A 57 -8.47 10.43 -6.56
C GLU A 57 -7.74 9.13 -6.27
N LEU A 58 -8.44 8.13 -5.72
CA LEU A 58 -7.85 6.81 -5.48
C LEU A 58 -7.54 6.06 -6.78
N ALA A 59 -8.27 6.34 -7.84
CA ALA A 59 -8.07 5.67 -9.12
C ALA A 59 -6.65 5.90 -9.68
N ALA A 60 -6.04 7.05 -9.38
CA ALA A 60 -4.68 7.36 -9.83
C ALA A 60 -3.61 6.53 -9.13
N LEU A 61 -3.94 5.95 -7.97
CA LEU A 61 -3.01 5.22 -7.12
C LEU A 61 -3.18 3.71 -7.19
N LEU A 62 -4.19 3.24 -7.89
CA LEU A 62 -4.59 1.83 -7.94
C LEU A 62 -4.79 1.40 -9.38
N THR A 63 -4.82 0.08 -9.61
CA THR A 63 -5.28 -0.42 -10.90
C THR A 63 -6.79 -0.20 -11.04
N ALA A 64 -7.29 -0.19 -12.27
CA ALA A 64 -8.72 -0.06 -12.52
C ALA A 64 -9.53 -1.17 -11.84
N GLU A 65 -8.99 -2.39 -11.82
CA GLU A 65 -9.63 -3.51 -11.16
C GLU A 65 -9.68 -3.32 -9.64
N GLN A 66 -8.58 -2.87 -9.03
CA GLN A 66 -8.53 -2.59 -7.60
C GLN A 66 -9.53 -1.51 -7.22
N PHE A 67 -9.55 -0.42 -7.98
CA PHE A 67 -10.48 0.68 -7.72
C PHE A 67 -11.93 0.21 -7.79
N ARG A 68 -12.29 -0.53 -8.84
CA ARG A 68 -13.63 -1.08 -9.00
C ARG A 68 -14.01 -1.98 -7.83
N LYS A 69 -13.08 -2.82 -7.37
CA LYS A 69 -13.30 -3.72 -6.24
C LYS A 69 -13.58 -2.95 -4.97
N LEU A 70 -12.82 -1.88 -4.71
CA LEU A 70 -13.02 -1.07 -3.50
C LEU A 70 -14.39 -0.41 -3.47
N GLN A 71 -14.95 -0.04 -4.62
CA GLN A 71 -16.27 0.59 -4.68
C GLN A 71 -17.39 -0.31 -4.15
N SER A 72 -17.18 -1.62 -4.15
CA SER A 72 -18.15 -2.59 -3.65
C SER A 72 -17.84 -3.10 -2.24
N MET A 73 -16.74 -2.66 -1.63
CA MET A 73 -16.29 -3.12 -0.33
C MET A 73 -16.83 -2.25 0.81
N ASN A 74 -17.16 -2.90 1.94
CA ASN A 74 -17.63 -2.20 3.14
C ASN A 74 -16.50 -1.51 3.89
N HIS A 75 -15.27 -2.01 3.77
CA HIS A 75 -14.13 -1.48 4.51
C HIS A 75 -12.91 -1.36 3.57
N PRO A 76 -12.91 -0.36 2.69
CA PRO A 76 -11.83 -0.19 1.71
C PRO A 76 -10.41 -0.15 2.30
N PRO A 77 -10.14 0.56 3.41
CA PRO A 77 -8.78 0.56 3.98
C PRO A 77 -8.28 -0.83 4.34
N LEU A 78 -9.14 -1.68 4.89
CA LEU A 78 -8.75 -3.04 5.26
C LEU A 78 -8.37 -3.85 4.03
N GLU A 79 -9.11 -3.72 2.94
CA GLU A 79 -8.80 -4.42 1.70
C GLU A 79 -7.43 -3.99 1.15
N ILE A 80 -7.15 -2.68 1.15
CA ILE A 80 -5.85 -2.18 0.71
C ILE A 80 -4.73 -2.74 1.61
N ALA A 81 -4.96 -2.80 2.92
CA ALA A 81 -3.99 -3.37 3.86
C ALA A 81 -3.69 -4.83 3.53
N PHE A 82 -4.71 -5.61 3.16
CA PHE A 82 -4.51 -7.00 2.75
C PHE A 82 -3.67 -7.10 1.47
N TRP A 83 -3.91 -6.24 0.48
CA TRP A 83 -3.12 -6.24 -0.75
C TRP A 83 -1.65 -5.92 -0.48
N ILE A 84 -1.38 -4.95 0.41
CA ILE A 84 -0.01 -4.61 0.81
C ILE A 84 0.63 -5.82 1.51
N GLY A 85 -0.09 -6.44 2.44
CA GLY A 85 0.38 -7.64 3.15
C GLY A 85 0.68 -8.79 2.20
N ASP A 86 -0.17 -9.03 1.21
CA ASP A 86 0.04 -10.06 0.20
C ASP A 86 1.32 -9.81 -0.61
N TYR A 87 1.56 -8.56 -1.00
CA TYR A 87 2.80 -8.20 -1.69
C TYR A 87 4.02 -8.51 -0.81
N LEU A 88 3.99 -8.10 0.45
CA LEU A 88 5.12 -8.34 1.37
C LEU A 88 5.36 -9.84 1.56
N GLN A 89 4.31 -10.63 1.71
CA GLN A 89 4.42 -12.08 1.86
C GLN A 89 5.03 -12.72 0.61
N GLN A 90 4.61 -12.28 -0.57
CA GLN A 90 5.16 -12.77 -1.83
C GLN A 90 6.66 -12.48 -1.94
N GLN A 91 7.09 -11.29 -1.55
CA GLN A 91 8.51 -10.94 -1.61
C GLN A 91 9.31 -11.72 -0.57
N TYR A 92 8.76 -11.95 0.59
CA TYR A 92 9.36 -12.82 1.59
C TYR A 92 9.52 -14.25 1.04
N ASP A 93 8.49 -14.80 0.44
CA ASP A 93 8.51 -16.16 -0.11
C ASP A 93 9.53 -16.31 -1.25
N ARG A 94 9.76 -15.24 -2.00
CA ARG A 94 10.77 -15.21 -3.07
C ARG A 94 12.20 -14.99 -2.56
N GLY A 95 12.38 -14.74 -1.26
CA GLY A 95 13.69 -14.44 -0.67
C GLY A 95 14.17 -13.03 -0.98
N LEU A 96 13.30 -12.11 -1.32
CA LEU A 96 13.65 -10.74 -1.73
C LEU A 96 13.39 -9.70 -0.63
N LEU A 97 12.84 -10.10 0.50
CA LEU A 97 12.66 -9.20 1.65
C LEU A 97 13.86 -9.36 2.56
N HIS A 98 14.69 -8.32 2.62
CA HIS A 98 15.90 -8.33 3.43
C HIS A 98 15.72 -7.44 4.65
N ILE A 99 15.82 -8.03 5.83
CA ILE A 99 15.69 -7.28 7.08
C ILE A 99 17.06 -6.77 7.48
N TYR A 100 17.24 -5.46 7.37
CA TYR A 100 18.45 -4.79 7.84
C TYR A 100 18.20 -4.24 9.22
N GLN A 101 19.24 -4.27 10.06
CA GLN A 101 19.19 -3.61 11.35
C GLN A 101 19.29 -2.10 11.09
N LEU A 102 18.19 -1.41 11.25
CA LEU A 102 18.16 0.05 11.17
C LEU A 102 18.42 0.59 12.56
N ASN A 103 19.62 1.03 12.79
CA ASN A 103 19.98 1.71 14.03
C ASN A 103 19.62 3.19 13.96
#